data_98c2bed2777005192dd21c97b6f37913
#
_entry.id   98c2bed2777005192dd21c97b6f37913
#
_cell.length_a   1.000
_cell.length_b   1.000
_cell.length_c   1.000
_cell.angle_alpha   90.00
_cell.angle_beta   90.00
_cell.angle_gamma   90.00
#
_symmetry.space_group_name_H-M   'P 1'
#
loop_
_entity.id
_entity.type
_entity.pdbx_description
1 polymer ?
#
loop_
_entity_poly.entity_id
_entity_poly.type
_entity_poly.pdbx_seq_one_letter_code
_entity_poly.pdbx_strand_id
1 'polypeptide(L)'
;MKRNIYSILVWSSLLLMAVSASAAEEVTDIPTAWSNELQASTQSVIQAGLEQEDGVLMTRAMIRAQFEERTIVKAQHIVAKTLKNDLPVEPVMNKAYEGIAKGIPAESVVQAMERVRSRYEHAYGLADQLSKKKEVVDQLGNAFASGSAAGLSREDAEQIVSRLQVRAREMEQSQLEDLATECMLTARDMVRQGVLSETATDVVNQALDKDFNVQEMKSLRSSFMSQSALGSGESLAKNYSDAIQNGNGSLDNRGNSFGGNTDAGNADSGGSDGGGNNGSAGDSGSGGDSSGGNSDGGNGGSGGNGGSSGGSGR
;
A
#
# COMPACT_ATOMS: atom_id res chain seq x y z
N MET A 1 -3.87 -35.31 58.62
CA MET A 1 -4.05 -34.00 57.97
C MET A 1 -4.83 -34.21 56.68
N LYS A 2 -6.09 -33.87 56.70
CA LYS A 2 -7.08 -34.16 55.63
C LYS A 2 -7.22 -32.93 54.76
N ARG A 3 -7.00 -33.07 53.45
CA ARG A 3 -7.24 -32.01 52.46
C ARG A 3 -8.52 -32.34 51.71
N ASN A 4 -9.51 -31.49 51.89
CA ASN A 4 -10.78 -31.52 51.14
C ASN A 4 -10.56 -30.94 49.76
N ILE A 5 -10.93 -31.70 48.74
CA ILE A 5 -10.96 -31.27 47.32
C ILE A 5 -12.46 -31.06 47.01
N TYR A 6 -12.83 -29.80 46.78
CA TYR A 6 -14.16 -29.47 46.28
C TYR A 6 -14.24 -29.71 44.78
N SER A 7 -15.04 -30.69 44.43
CA SER A 7 -15.44 -31.02 43.08
C SER A 7 -16.49 -30.03 42.60
N ILE A 8 -16.14 -29.15 41.62
CA ILE A 8 -17.10 -28.29 40.93
C ILE A 8 -17.58 -29.06 39.69
N LEU A 9 -18.80 -29.56 39.76
CA LEU A 9 -19.52 -30.12 38.62
C LEU A 9 -20.00 -28.97 37.73
N VAL A 10 -19.33 -28.76 36.60
CA VAL A 10 -19.80 -27.90 35.53
C VAL A 10 -20.67 -28.75 34.61
N TRP A 11 -21.96 -28.47 34.63
CA TRP A 11 -22.91 -29.00 33.67
C TRP A 11 -22.66 -28.36 32.32
N SER A 12 -21.98 -29.07 31.44
CA SER A 12 -21.91 -28.75 30.00
C SER A 12 -23.22 -29.22 29.34
N SER A 13 -24.11 -28.29 29.08
CA SER A 13 -25.24 -28.49 28.17
C SER A 13 -24.69 -28.65 26.75
N LEU A 14 -24.61 -29.89 26.31
CA LEU A 14 -24.29 -30.26 24.94
C LEU A 14 -25.49 -29.89 24.05
N LEU A 15 -25.46 -28.64 23.51
CA LEU A 15 -26.39 -28.23 22.48
C LEU A 15 -25.94 -28.89 21.17
N LEU A 16 -26.54 -30.00 20.84
CA LEU A 16 -26.36 -30.70 19.59
C LEU A 16 -26.98 -29.85 18.47
N MET A 17 -26.23 -28.89 17.93
CA MET A 17 -26.57 -28.25 16.66
C MET A 17 -26.44 -29.33 15.58
N ALA A 18 -27.56 -29.83 15.10
CA ALA A 18 -27.61 -30.53 13.84
C ALA A 18 -27.17 -29.54 12.74
N VAL A 19 -25.88 -29.51 12.45
CA VAL A 19 -25.37 -28.95 11.21
C VAL A 19 -25.91 -29.89 10.14
N SER A 20 -26.98 -29.45 9.48
CA SER A 20 -27.38 -30.02 8.21
C SER A 20 -26.16 -29.94 7.31
N ALA A 21 -25.53 -31.07 7.09
CA ALA A 21 -24.58 -31.23 6.01
C ALA A 21 -25.36 -30.96 4.71
N SER A 22 -25.43 -29.69 4.34
CA SER A 22 -25.74 -29.31 2.97
C SER A 22 -24.62 -29.94 2.18
N ALA A 23 -24.95 -30.94 1.38
CA ALA A 23 -24.03 -31.58 0.47
C ALA A 23 -23.26 -30.46 -0.22
N ALA A 24 -21.95 -30.40 -0.01
CA ALA A 24 -21.07 -29.64 -0.86
C ALA A 24 -21.25 -30.25 -2.24
N GLU A 25 -22.13 -29.64 -3.05
CA GLU A 25 -22.26 -29.93 -4.46
C GLU A 25 -20.87 -29.70 -5.03
N GLU A 26 -20.25 -30.78 -5.46
CA GLU A 26 -18.93 -30.76 -6.07
C GLU A 26 -18.98 -29.78 -7.24
N VAL A 27 -18.34 -28.60 -7.07
CA VAL A 27 -18.42 -27.45 -7.98
C VAL A 27 -17.42 -27.69 -9.10
N THR A 28 -17.55 -28.82 -9.79
CA THR A 28 -16.57 -29.19 -10.82
C THR A 28 -17.04 -28.83 -12.24
N ASP A 29 -18.34 -28.72 -12.50
CA ASP A 29 -18.83 -28.52 -13.86
C ASP A 29 -19.52 -27.17 -14.07
N ILE A 30 -19.38 -26.62 -15.29
CA ILE A 30 -20.13 -25.45 -15.73
C ILE A 30 -21.62 -25.82 -15.78
N PRO A 31 -22.49 -25.14 -15.01
CA PRO A 31 -23.90 -25.51 -14.95
C PRO A 31 -24.60 -25.38 -16.29
N THR A 32 -25.27 -26.44 -16.73
CA THR A 32 -26.06 -26.46 -17.95
C THR A 32 -27.29 -25.54 -17.91
N ALA A 33 -27.69 -25.09 -16.72
CA ALA A 33 -28.76 -24.12 -16.52
C ALA A 33 -28.37 -22.68 -16.88
N TRP A 34 -27.08 -22.40 -17.08
CA TRP A 34 -26.62 -21.09 -17.54
C TRP A 34 -26.89 -20.90 -19.03
N SER A 35 -26.99 -19.65 -19.47
CA SER A 35 -27.09 -19.35 -20.90
C SER A 35 -25.87 -19.85 -21.67
N ASN A 36 -26.03 -20.08 -22.96
CA ASN A 36 -24.92 -20.48 -23.83
C ASN A 36 -23.79 -19.46 -23.83
N GLU A 37 -24.09 -18.17 -23.68
CA GLU A 37 -23.11 -17.09 -23.65
C GLU A 37 -22.27 -17.15 -22.36
N LEU A 38 -22.89 -17.35 -21.19
CA LEU A 38 -22.19 -17.52 -19.92
C LEU A 38 -21.34 -18.79 -19.90
N GLN A 39 -21.87 -19.90 -20.42
CA GLN A 39 -21.11 -21.16 -20.52
C GLN A 39 -19.87 -20.98 -21.41
N ALA A 40 -20.03 -20.40 -22.60
CA ALA A 40 -18.94 -20.17 -23.55
C ALA A 40 -17.88 -19.20 -22.97
N SER A 41 -18.32 -18.13 -22.32
CA SER A 41 -17.41 -17.15 -21.70
C SER A 41 -16.66 -17.75 -20.52
N THR A 42 -17.32 -18.53 -19.65
CA THR A 42 -16.67 -19.26 -18.55
C THR A 42 -15.64 -20.27 -19.09
N GLN A 43 -16.03 -21.03 -20.12
CA GLN A 43 -15.10 -21.97 -20.77
C GLN A 43 -13.87 -21.26 -21.37
N SER A 44 -14.06 -20.06 -21.94
CA SER A 44 -12.93 -19.26 -22.48
C SER A 44 -11.95 -18.83 -21.40
N VAL A 45 -12.40 -18.53 -20.18
CA VAL A 45 -11.53 -18.17 -19.05
C VAL A 45 -10.75 -19.39 -18.56
N ILE A 46 -11.40 -20.56 -18.49
CA ILE A 46 -10.76 -21.83 -18.12
C ILE A 46 -9.68 -22.19 -19.16
N GLN A 47 -10.00 -22.06 -20.46
CA GLN A 47 -9.02 -22.27 -21.53
C GLN A 47 -7.86 -21.28 -21.51
N ALA A 48 -8.05 -20.11 -20.95
CA ALA A 48 -6.98 -19.13 -20.73
C ALA A 48 -6.07 -19.47 -19.54
N GLY A 49 -6.41 -20.51 -18.75
CA GLY A 49 -5.59 -21.02 -17.66
C GLY A 49 -6.15 -20.83 -16.25
N LEU A 50 -7.41 -20.38 -16.11
CA LEU A 50 -8.05 -20.33 -14.80
C LEU A 50 -8.48 -21.73 -14.37
N GLU A 51 -8.29 -22.05 -13.09
CA GLU A 51 -8.87 -23.26 -12.51
C GLU A 51 -10.39 -23.25 -12.70
N GLN A 52 -10.96 -24.40 -13.09
CA GLN A 52 -12.38 -24.50 -13.42
C GLN A 52 -13.27 -24.12 -12.26
N GLU A 53 -12.90 -24.55 -11.06
CA GLU A 53 -13.62 -24.22 -9.83
C GLU A 53 -13.70 -22.70 -9.61
N ASP A 54 -12.59 -21.99 -9.75
CA ASP A 54 -12.52 -20.53 -9.58
C ASP A 54 -13.38 -19.78 -10.59
N GLY A 55 -13.36 -20.22 -11.85
CA GLY A 55 -14.20 -19.65 -12.91
C GLY A 55 -15.68 -19.81 -12.64
N VAL A 56 -16.09 -21.00 -12.21
CA VAL A 56 -17.48 -21.29 -11.84
C VAL A 56 -17.91 -20.55 -10.59
N LEU A 57 -17.05 -20.51 -9.56
CA LEU A 57 -17.35 -19.81 -8.30
C LEU A 57 -17.50 -18.30 -8.50
N MET A 58 -16.61 -17.66 -9.27
CA MET A 58 -16.72 -16.23 -9.59
C MET A 58 -18.03 -15.93 -10.35
N THR A 59 -18.34 -16.73 -11.34
CA THR A 59 -19.59 -16.56 -12.13
C THR A 59 -20.83 -16.73 -11.26
N ARG A 60 -20.86 -17.76 -10.40
CA ARG A 60 -21.97 -17.97 -9.44
C ARG A 60 -22.10 -16.81 -8.45
N ALA A 61 -20.99 -16.26 -7.95
CA ALA A 61 -21.01 -15.11 -7.05
C ALA A 61 -21.63 -13.88 -7.71
N MET A 62 -21.29 -13.60 -8.98
CA MET A 62 -21.86 -12.49 -9.74
C MET A 62 -23.36 -12.70 -10.05
N ILE A 63 -23.78 -13.92 -10.41
CA ILE A 63 -25.20 -14.25 -10.60
C ILE A 63 -26.00 -14.04 -9.32
N ARG A 64 -25.50 -14.53 -8.17
CA ARG A 64 -26.14 -14.32 -6.86
C ARG A 64 -26.23 -12.84 -6.47
N ALA A 65 -25.26 -12.04 -6.87
CA ALA A 65 -25.25 -10.60 -6.70
C ALA A 65 -26.10 -9.85 -7.74
N GLN A 66 -26.86 -10.59 -8.58
CA GLN A 66 -27.78 -10.05 -9.59
C GLN A 66 -27.09 -9.18 -10.67
N PHE A 67 -25.85 -9.51 -11.02
CA PHE A 67 -25.19 -8.87 -12.14
C PHE A 67 -25.88 -9.28 -13.45
N GLU A 68 -26.06 -8.33 -14.36
CA GLU A 68 -26.53 -8.63 -15.70
C GLU A 68 -25.52 -9.52 -16.43
N GLU A 69 -26.01 -10.45 -17.24
CA GLU A 69 -25.20 -11.42 -17.99
C GLU A 69 -24.05 -10.77 -18.78
N ARG A 70 -24.35 -9.71 -19.52
CA ARG A 70 -23.31 -8.94 -20.25
C ARG A 70 -22.21 -8.38 -19.37
N THR A 71 -22.54 -8.04 -18.13
CA THR A 71 -21.58 -7.50 -17.16
C THR A 71 -20.69 -8.61 -16.60
N ILE A 72 -21.27 -9.81 -16.38
CA ILE A 72 -20.50 -11.01 -16.02
C ILE A 72 -19.53 -11.38 -17.15
N VAL A 73 -19.98 -11.40 -18.39
CA VAL A 73 -19.12 -11.67 -19.56
C VAL A 73 -17.98 -10.67 -19.68
N LYS A 74 -18.23 -9.37 -19.43
CA LYS A 74 -17.16 -8.36 -19.37
C LYS A 74 -16.12 -8.67 -18.28
N ALA A 75 -16.59 -9.04 -17.08
CA ALA A 75 -15.69 -9.40 -15.97
C ALA A 75 -14.83 -10.62 -16.34
N GLN A 76 -15.44 -11.66 -16.93
CA GLN A 76 -14.73 -12.85 -17.40
C GLN A 76 -13.71 -12.51 -18.49
N HIS A 77 -14.02 -11.60 -19.41
CA HIS A 77 -13.07 -11.11 -20.41
C HIS A 77 -11.84 -10.44 -19.78
N ILE A 78 -12.03 -9.64 -18.71
CA ILE A 78 -10.93 -9.02 -17.98
C ILE A 78 -10.02 -10.10 -17.38
N VAL A 79 -10.61 -11.12 -16.74
CA VAL A 79 -9.88 -12.27 -16.19
C VAL A 79 -9.11 -13.02 -17.27
N ALA A 80 -9.77 -13.37 -18.37
CA ALA A 80 -9.11 -14.06 -19.48
C ALA A 80 -7.95 -13.24 -20.08
N LYS A 81 -8.12 -11.91 -20.20
CA LYS A 81 -7.05 -11.02 -20.68
C LYS A 81 -5.88 -10.93 -19.69
N THR A 82 -6.17 -10.96 -18.38
CA THR A 82 -5.15 -11.00 -17.34
C THR A 82 -4.27 -12.25 -17.49
N LEU A 83 -4.89 -13.41 -17.60
CA LEU A 83 -4.20 -14.69 -17.79
C LEU A 83 -3.38 -14.75 -19.08
N LYS A 84 -3.95 -14.28 -20.19
CA LYS A 84 -3.25 -14.26 -21.50
C LYS A 84 -2.02 -13.36 -21.53
N ASN A 85 -1.93 -12.40 -20.60
CA ASN A 85 -0.77 -11.51 -20.46
C ASN A 85 0.18 -11.99 -19.36
N ASP A 86 0.05 -13.23 -18.86
CA ASP A 86 0.85 -13.82 -17.79
C ASP A 86 0.86 -12.96 -16.50
N LEU A 87 -0.25 -12.25 -16.23
CA LEU A 87 -0.43 -11.43 -15.03
C LEU A 87 -1.13 -12.22 -13.93
N PRO A 88 -0.87 -11.90 -12.64
CA PRO A 88 -1.58 -12.53 -11.53
C PRO A 88 -3.07 -12.21 -11.59
N VAL A 89 -3.90 -13.24 -11.60
CA VAL A 89 -5.34 -13.12 -11.76
C VAL A 89 -6.06 -12.86 -10.44
N GLU A 90 -5.51 -13.32 -9.32
CA GLU A 90 -6.12 -13.24 -8.00
C GLU A 90 -6.45 -11.81 -7.57
N PRO A 91 -5.58 -10.78 -7.78
CA PRO A 91 -5.92 -9.41 -7.42
C PRO A 91 -7.13 -8.86 -8.20
N VAL A 92 -7.32 -9.31 -9.44
CA VAL A 92 -8.45 -8.90 -10.29
C VAL A 92 -9.73 -9.57 -9.80
N MET A 93 -9.70 -10.88 -9.53
CA MET A 93 -10.84 -11.63 -9.01
C MET A 93 -11.23 -11.17 -7.60
N ASN A 94 -10.25 -10.91 -6.74
CA ASN A 94 -10.48 -10.38 -5.39
C ASN A 94 -11.20 -9.05 -5.43
N LYS A 95 -10.96 -8.21 -6.45
CA LYS A 95 -11.68 -6.95 -6.62
C LYS A 95 -13.16 -7.17 -6.97
N ALA A 96 -13.48 -8.23 -7.70
CA ALA A 96 -14.87 -8.63 -7.94
C ALA A 96 -15.56 -9.06 -6.63
N TYR A 97 -14.93 -9.97 -5.87
CA TYR A 97 -15.48 -10.44 -4.60
C TYR A 97 -15.64 -9.32 -3.58
N GLU A 98 -14.66 -8.43 -3.48
CA GLU A 98 -14.73 -7.24 -2.63
C GLU A 98 -15.92 -6.34 -2.99
N GLY A 99 -16.10 -6.07 -4.28
CA GLY A 99 -17.20 -5.26 -4.78
C GLY A 99 -18.56 -5.88 -4.51
N ILE A 100 -18.70 -7.20 -4.73
CA ILE A 100 -19.91 -7.97 -4.43
C ILE A 100 -20.22 -7.92 -2.93
N ALA A 101 -19.23 -8.19 -2.08
CA ALA A 101 -19.40 -8.18 -0.63
C ALA A 101 -19.83 -6.81 -0.08
N LYS A 102 -19.40 -5.73 -0.73
CA LYS A 102 -19.76 -4.34 -0.38
C LYS A 102 -21.04 -3.85 -1.05
N GLY A 103 -21.70 -4.66 -1.86
CA GLY A 103 -22.92 -4.27 -2.60
C GLY A 103 -22.68 -3.15 -3.63
N ILE A 104 -21.49 -3.07 -4.20
CA ILE A 104 -21.15 -2.06 -5.21
C ILE A 104 -21.86 -2.38 -6.53
N PRO A 105 -22.37 -1.37 -7.26
CA PRO A 105 -22.99 -1.60 -8.57
C PRO A 105 -22.09 -2.37 -9.53
N ALA A 106 -22.66 -3.32 -10.26
CA ALA A 106 -21.94 -4.27 -11.11
C ALA A 106 -20.95 -3.63 -12.10
N GLU A 107 -21.37 -2.57 -12.80
CA GLU A 107 -20.49 -1.86 -13.73
C GLU A 107 -19.30 -1.20 -13.04
N SER A 108 -19.49 -0.69 -11.82
CA SER A 108 -18.39 -0.10 -11.01
C SER A 108 -17.39 -1.18 -10.56
N VAL A 109 -17.88 -2.39 -10.25
CA VAL A 109 -17.04 -3.54 -9.95
C VAL A 109 -16.17 -3.90 -11.15
N VAL A 110 -16.76 -4.06 -12.33
CA VAL A 110 -16.04 -4.37 -13.57
C VAL A 110 -15.00 -3.30 -13.91
N GLN A 111 -15.35 -2.02 -13.77
CA GLN A 111 -14.38 -0.93 -13.94
C GLN A 111 -13.22 -1.00 -12.92
N ALA A 112 -13.50 -1.40 -11.68
CA ALA A 112 -12.47 -1.57 -10.66
C ALA A 112 -11.55 -2.77 -10.99
N MET A 113 -12.10 -3.88 -11.48
CA MET A 113 -11.31 -5.01 -11.98
C MET A 113 -10.36 -4.58 -13.11
N GLU A 114 -10.87 -3.83 -14.09
CA GLU A 114 -10.05 -3.33 -15.21
C GLU A 114 -8.94 -2.37 -14.74
N ARG A 115 -9.22 -1.50 -13.77
CA ARG A 115 -8.17 -0.65 -13.18
C ARG A 115 -7.08 -1.49 -12.49
N VAL A 116 -7.46 -2.55 -11.78
CA VAL A 116 -6.50 -3.48 -11.17
C VAL A 116 -5.67 -4.17 -12.24
N ARG A 117 -6.30 -4.74 -13.27
CA ARG A 117 -5.61 -5.38 -14.39
C ARG A 117 -4.61 -4.42 -15.05
N SER A 118 -5.04 -3.20 -15.40
CA SER A 118 -4.19 -2.19 -16.04
C SER A 118 -3.00 -1.76 -15.17
N ARG A 119 -3.20 -1.72 -13.83
CA ARG A 119 -2.11 -1.46 -12.89
C ARG A 119 -1.07 -2.57 -12.92
N TYR A 120 -1.50 -3.83 -12.90
CA TYR A 120 -0.59 -4.97 -12.98
C TYR A 120 0.12 -5.05 -14.34
N GLU A 121 -0.60 -4.79 -15.44
CA GLU A 121 -0.01 -4.74 -16.77
C GLU A 121 1.14 -3.72 -16.85
N HIS A 122 0.94 -2.52 -16.33
CA HIS A 122 1.99 -1.50 -16.26
C HIS A 122 3.14 -1.93 -15.33
N ALA A 123 2.83 -2.43 -14.14
CA ALA A 123 3.81 -2.83 -13.14
C ALA A 123 4.72 -3.96 -13.65
N TYR A 124 4.14 -4.97 -14.28
CA TYR A 124 4.90 -6.09 -14.88
C TYR A 124 5.70 -5.65 -16.10
N GLY A 125 5.17 -4.70 -16.89
CA GLY A 125 5.93 -4.09 -17.97
C GLY A 125 7.17 -3.33 -17.49
N LEU A 126 7.13 -2.70 -16.31
CA LEU A 126 8.29 -2.08 -15.67
C LEU A 126 9.26 -3.14 -15.12
N ALA A 127 8.75 -4.17 -14.47
CA ALA A 127 9.56 -5.26 -13.93
C ALA A 127 10.34 -5.99 -15.04
N ASP A 128 9.71 -6.21 -16.19
CA ASP A 128 10.30 -6.86 -17.37
C ASP A 128 11.44 -6.07 -18.02
N GLN A 129 11.51 -4.77 -17.76
CA GLN A 129 12.64 -3.94 -18.17
C GLN A 129 13.88 -4.13 -17.30
N LEU A 130 13.71 -4.63 -16.06
CA LEU A 130 14.76 -4.79 -15.07
C LEU A 130 15.26 -6.24 -14.94
N SER A 131 14.43 -7.23 -15.24
CA SER A 131 14.81 -8.64 -15.23
C SER A 131 14.05 -9.44 -16.29
N LYS A 132 14.63 -10.58 -16.69
CA LYS A 132 13.99 -11.58 -17.56
C LYS A 132 13.74 -12.91 -16.84
N LYS A 133 14.10 -13.01 -15.57
CA LYS A 133 13.81 -14.16 -14.73
C LYS A 133 12.38 -14.05 -14.22
N LYS A 134 11.55 -15.06 -14.52
CA LYS A 134 10.11 -15.01 -14.19
C LYS A 134 9.86 -14.71 -12.70
N GLU A 135 10.57 -15.41 -11.80
CA GLU A 135 10.40 -15.24 -10.36
C GLU A 135 10.72 -13.81 -9.90
N VAL A 136 11.72 -13.18 -10.51
CA VAL A 136 12.10 -11.79 -10.21
C VAL A 136 11.09 -10.80 -10.81
N VAL A 137 10.64 -11.05 -12.04
CA VAL A 137 9.57 -10.23 -12.67
C VAL A 137 8.30 -10.30 -11.85
N ASP A 138 7.91 -11.47 -11.34
CA ASP A 138 6.75 -11.63 -10.47
C ASP A 138 6.93 -10.85 -9.14
N GLN A 139 8.10 -10.91 -8.52
CA GLN A 139 8.41 -10.16 -7.30
C GLN A 139 8.39 -8.65 -7.53
N LEU A 140 9.11 -8.17 -8.53
CA LEU A 140 9.18 -6.75 -8.88
C LEU A 140 7.81 -6.22 -9.34
N GLY A 141 7.10 -6.95 -10.20
CA GLY A 141 5.78 -6.58 -10.66
C GLY A 141 4.79 -6.39 -9.52
N ASN A 142 4.80 -7.29 -8.54
CA ASN A 142 4.01 -7.15 -7.32
C ASN A 142 4.43 -5.93 -6.48
N ALA A 143 5.75 -5.65 -6.36
CA ALA A 143 6.25 -4.47 -5.66
C ALA A 143 5.77 -3.17 -6.35
N PHE A 144 5.92 -3.06 -7.66
CA PHE A 144 5.42 -1.95 -8.47
C PHE A 144 3.90 -1.78 -8.36
N ALA A 145 3.12 -2.87 -8.50
CA ALA A 145 1.68 -2.83 -8.38
C ALA A 145 1.22 -2.38 -6.99
N SER A 146 1.93 -2.80 -5.92
CA SER A 146 1.64 -2.37 -4.55
C SER A 146 2.01 -0.92 -4.29
N GLY A 147 3.09 -0.41 -4.90
CA GLY A 147 3.46 1.00 -4.89
C GLY A 147 2.38 1.87 -5.55
N SER A 148 1.96 1.50 -6.75
CA SER A 148 0.86 2.16 -7.46
C SER A 148 -0.47 2.10 -6.69
N ALA A 149 -0.76 0.98 -6.02
CA ALA A 149 -1.94 0.87 -5.16
C ALA A 149 -1.88 1.77 -3.93
N ALA A 150 -0.67 2.09 -3.45
CA ALA A 150 -0.44 3.03 -2.35
C ALA A 150 -0.55 4.50 -2.79
N GLY A 151 -0.46 4.80 -4.09
CA GLY A 151 -0.56 6.13 -4.64
C GLY A 151 0.69 6.63 -5.41
N LEU A 152 1.70 5.76 -5.60
CA LEU A 152 2.82 6.08 -6.48
C LEU A 152 2.30 6.24 -7.92
N SER A 153 2.60 7.37 -8.57
CA SER A 153 2.15 7.63 -9.94
C SER A 153 2.87 6.72 -10.96
N ARG A 154 2.33 6.61 -12.16
CA ARG A 154 2.98 5.83 -13.22
C ARG A 154 4.28 6.48 -13.65
N GLU A 155 4.25 7.77 -13.84
CA GLU A 155 5.37 8.60 -14.27
C GLU A 155 6.52 8.52 -13.25
N ASP A 156 6.19 8.56 -11.97
CA ASP A 156 7.18 8.45 -10.89
C ASP A 156 7.80 7.05 -10.81
N ALA A 157 7.02 6.00 -10.98
CA ALA A 157 7.53 4.64 -11.05
C ALA A 157 8.48 4.45 -12.26
N GLU A 158 8.13 5.01 -13.42
CA GLU A 158 8.98 5.01 -14.62
C GLU A 158 10.30 5.78 -14.41
N GLN A 159 10.28 6.87 -13.66
CA GLN A 159 11.50 7.61 -13.31
C GLN A 159 12.45 6.76 -12.46
N ILE A 160 11.92 6.07 -11.44
CA ILE A 160 12.73 5.14 -10.62
C ILE A 160 13.35 4.04 -11.49
N VAL A 161 12.57 3.44 -12.40
CA VAL A 161 13.09 2.41 -13.34
C VAL A 161 14.20 2.97 -14.21
N SER A 162 14.01 4.18 -14.74
CA SER A 162 15.02 4.82 -15.57
C SER A 162 16.36 5.04 -14.83
N ARG A 163 16.29 5.40 -13.55
CA ARG A 163 17.50 5.52 -12.69
C ARG A 163 18.13 4.15 -12.41
N LEU A 164 17.34 3.14 -12.13
CA LEU A 164 17.82 1.77 -11.96
C LEU A 164 18.51 1.24 -13.21
N GLN A 165 18.00 1.55 -14.41
CA GLN A 165 18.65 1.18 -15.67
C GLN A 165 20.02 1.87 -15.88
N VAL A 166 20.20 3.09 -15.37
CA VAL A 166 21.52 3.73 -15.35
C VAL A 166 22.47 2.94 -14.43
N ARG A 167 22.01 2.60 -13.22
CA ARG A 167 22.77 1.81 -12.24
C ARG A 167 23.11 0.38 -12.73
N ALA A 168 22.26 -0.19 -13.56
CA ALA A 168 22.47 -1.52 -14.16
C ALA A 168 23.79 -1.67 -14.95
N ARG A 169 24.40 -0.55 -15.37
CA ARG A 169 25.65 -0.55 -16.10
C ARG A 169 26.88 -0.78 -15.22
N GLU A 170 26.72 -0.59 -13.92
CA GLU A 170 27.80 -0.55 -12.93
C GLU A 170 27.71 -1.63 -11.87
N MET A 171 26.68 -2.49 -11.94
CA MET A 171 26.43 -3.48 -10.92
C MET A 171 26.00 -4.83 -11.52
N GLU A 172 26.10 -5.89 -10.72
CA GLU A 172 25.65 -7.22 -11.08
C GLU A 172 24.12 -7.28 -11.18
N GLN A 173 23.61 -8.09 -12.11
CA GLN A 173 22.16 -8.20 -12.36
C GLN A 173 21.37 -8.56 -11.09
N SER A 174 21.87 -9.48 -10.25
CA SER A 174 21.21 -9.84 -9.00
C SER A 174 21.15 -8.70 -8.00
N GLN A 175 22.21 -7.89 -7.91
CA GLN A 175 22.24 -6.70 -7.04
C GLN A 175 21.25 -5.63 -7.52
N LEU A 176 21.11 -5.46 -8.84
CA LEU A 176 20.11 -4.56 -9.44
C LEU A 176 18.69 -5.02 -9.08
N GLU A 177 18.39 -6.30 -9.21
CA GLU A 177 17.08 -6.90 -8.92
C GLU A 177 16.69 -6.67 -7.45
N ASP A 178 17.61 -6.89 -6.53
CA ASP A 178 17.41 -6.65 -5.10
C ASP A 178 17.25 -5.15 -4.79
N LEU A 179 18.09 -4.29 -5.40
CA LEU A 179 18.03 -2.85 -5.23
C LEU A 179 16.69 -2.28 -5.75
N ALA A 180 16.25 -2.74 -6.92
CA ALA A 180 14.96 -2.35 -7.49
C ALA A 180 13.79 -2.69 -6.57
N THR A 181 13.83 -3.88 -5.97
CA THR A 181 12.82 -4.30 -4.98
C THR A 181 12.80 -3.35 -3.78
N GLU A 182 13.94 -3.06 -3.18
CA GLU A 182 14.01 -2.14 -2.02
C GLU A 182 13.64 -0.70 -2.38
N CYS A 183 14.00 -0.20 -3.56
CA CYS A 183 13.56 1.12 -4.04
C CYS A 183 12.03 1.21 -4.08
N MET A 184 11.38 0.22 -4.68
CA MET A 184 9.93 0.21 -4.80
C MET A 184 9.23 0.06 -3.45
N LEU A 185 9.77 -0.76 -2.55
CA LEU A 185 9.27 -0.88 -1.19
C LEU A 185 9.43 0.43 -0.42
N THR A 186 10.53 1.15 -0.62
CA THR A 186 10.79 2.44 0.03
C THR A 186 9.80 3.49 -0.46
N ALA A 187 9.63 3.67 -1.77
CA ALA A 187 8.66 4.60 -2.34
C ALA A 187 7.23 4.27 -1.88
N ARG A 188 6.82 3.00 -1.94
CA ARG A 188 5.51 2.54 -1.46
C ARG A 188 5.26 2.90 0.00
N ASP A 189 6.23 2.61 0.86
CA ASP A 189 6.07 2.81 2.31
C ASP A 189 6.02 4.31 2.64
N MET A 190 6.79 5.15 1.94
CA MET A 190 6.70 6.62 2.05
C MET A 190 5.32 7.13 1.65
N VAL A 191 4.80 6.71 0.49
CA VAL A 191 3.46 7.13 0.02
C VAL A 191 2.36 6.67 0.99
N ARG A 192 2.48 5.48 1.58
CA ARG A 192 1.55 4.99 2.63
C ARG A 192 1.57 5.85 3.89
N GLN A 193 2.67 6.51 4.19
CA GLN A 193 2.79 7.46 5.30
C GLN A 193 2.36 8.89 4.91
N GLY A 194 1.70 9.06 3.76
CA GLY A 194 1.18 10.34 3.29
C GLY A 194 2.20 11.24 2.60
N VAL A 195 3.34 10.69 2.17
CA VAL A 195 4.30 11.39 1.32
C VAL A 195 3.73 11.50 -0.09
N LEU A 196 3.88 12.65 -0.74
CA LEU A 196 3.52 12.81 -2.14
C LEU A 196 4.37 11.88 -3.02
N SER A 197 3.77 11.37 -4.09
CA SER A 197 4.43 10.45 -5.02
C SER A 197 5.76 11.04 -5.55
N GLU A 198 5.74 12.28 -6.00
CA GLU A 198 6.92 13.02 -6.47
C GLU A 198 8.02 13.09 -5.39
N THR A 199 7.68 13.48 -4.16
CA THR A 199 8.65 13.58 -3.05
C THR A 199 9.26 12.21 -2.71
N ALA A 200 8.46 11.15 -2.68
CA ALA A 200 8.95 9.80 -2.43
C ALA A 200 9.90 9.33 -3.53
N THR A 201 9.59 9.67 -4.78
CA THR A 201 10.40 9.37 -5.96
C THR A 201 11.71 10.15 -5.93
N ASP A 202 11.68 11.42 -5.57
CA ASP A 202 12.89 12.24 -5.42
C ASP A 202 13.85 11.67 -4.39
N VAL A 203 13.35 11.24 -3.22
CA VAL A 203 14.18 10.60 -2.18
C VAL A 203 14.87 9.34 -2.73
N VAL A 204 14.10 8.46 -3.41
CA VAL A 204 14.64 7.22 -3.98
C VAL A 204 15.65 7.52 -5.10
N ASN A 205 15.34 8.45 -6.01
CA ASN A 205 16.23 8.81 -7.11
C ASN A 205 17.53 9.45 -6.61
N GLN A 206 17.47 10.33 -5.61
CA GLN A 206 18.65 10.90 -4.98
C GLN A 206 19.51 9.85 -4.29
N ALA A 207 18.90 8.87 -3.63
CA ALA A 207 19.63 7.75 -3.04
C ALA A 207 20.33 6.93 -4.14
N LEU A 208 19.67 6.67 -5.27
CA LEU A 208 20.27 6.01 -6.42
C LEU A 208 21.42 6.83 -7.03
N ASP A 209 21.27 8.16 -7.14
CA ASP A 209 22.31 9.08 -7.64
C ASP A 209 23.53 9.21 -6.69
N LYS A 210 23.36 8.84 -5.42
CA LYS A 210 24.42 8.75 -4.40
C LYS A 210 24.93 7.32 -4.19
N ASP A 211 24.71 6.47 -5.16
CA ASP A 211 25.19 5.10 -5.20
C ASP A 211 24.76 4.20 -4.04
N PHE A 212 23.59 4.48 -3.45
CA PHE A 212 23.05 3.60 -2.40
C PHE A 212 22.93 2.17 -2.91
N ASN A 213 23.46 1.25 -2.11
CA ASN A 213 23.27 -0.18 -2.33
C ASN A 213 21.97 -0.69 -1.65
N VAL A 214 21.70 -1.97 -1.80
CA VAL A 214 20.51 -2.63 -1.23
C VAL A 214 20.36 -2.41 0.28
N GLN A 215 21.48 -2.56 1.03
CA GLN A 215 21.46 -2.43 2.49
C GLN A 215 21.23 -0.98 2.91
N GLU A 216 21.79 -0.04 2.19
CA GLU A 216 21.61 1.39 2.42
C GLU A 216 20.17 1.83 2.14
N MET A 217 19.57 1.37 1.02
CA MET A 217 18.18 1.64 0.70
C MET A 217 17.24 1.04 1.76
N LYS A 218 17.53 -0.16 2.23
CA LYS A 218 16.79 -0.83 3.30
C LYS A 218 16.88 -0.08 4.64
N SER A 219 18.06 0.45 4.97
CA SER A 219 18.28 1.27 6.16
C SER A 219 17.53 2.59 6.05
N LEU A 220 17.55 3.26 4.89
CA LEU A 220 16.76 4.46 4.60
C LEU A 220 15.27 4.22 4.86
N ARG A 221 14.70 3.15 4.28
CA ARG A 221 13.30 2.78 4.49
C ARG A 221 12.98 2.52 5.96
N SER A 222 13.81 1.74 6.65
CA SER A 222 13.59 1.39 8.05
C SER A 222 13.65 2.62 8.96
N SER A 223 14.61 3.52 8.73
CA SER A 223 14.74 4.77 9.48
C SER A 223 13.56 5.70 9.24
N PHE A 224 13.13 5.86 7.96
CA PHE A 224 11.95 6.63 7.62
C PHE A 224 10.69 6.09 8.32
N MET A 225 10.44 4.79 8.25
CA MET A 225 9.27 4.17 8.87
C MET A 225 9.25 4.33 10.40
N SER A 226 10.40 4.25 11.05
CA SER A 226 10.48 4.45 12.51
C SER A 226 10.17 5.88 12.93
N GLN A 227 10.50 6.87 12.11
CA GLN A 227 10.34 8.29 12.42
C GLN A 227 9.01 8.85 11.92
N SER A 228 8.43 8.31 10.85
CA SER A 228 7.18 8.79 10.28
C SER A 228 5.98 8.67 11.23
N ALA A 229 6.07 7.80 12.23
CA ALA A 229 5.06 7.69 13.29
C ALA A 229 5.01 8.90 14.24
N LEU A 230 6.04 9.76 14.21
CA LEU A 230 6.21 10.89 15.14
C LEU A 230 5.82 12.25 14.53
N GLY A 231 5.54 12.31 13.23
CA GLY A 231 5.28 13.59 12.56
C GLY A 231 4.75 13.46 11.13
N SER A 232 4.82 14.56 10.38
CA SER A 232 4.42 14.57 8.97
C SER A 232 5.40 13.78 8.11
N GLY A 233 4.90 12.72 7.46
CA GLY A 233 5.68 11.92 6.50
C GLY A 233 6.30 12.78 5.40
N GLU A 234 5.55 13.74 4.86
CA GLU A 234 6.01 14.63 3.79
C GLU A 234 7.19 15.51 4.22
N SER A 235 7.11 16.13 5.39
CA SER A 235 8.22 16.96 5.90
C SER A 235 9.45 16.10 6.20
N LEU A 236 9.25 14.91 6.75
CA LEU A 236 10.32 13.96 7.01
C LEU A 236 11.01 13.53 5.71
N ALA A 237 10.23 13.18 4.65
CA ALA A 237 10.77 12.79 3.35
C ALA A 237 11.63 13.90 2.72
N LYS A 238 11.20 15.17 2.81
CA LYS A 238 11.99 16.32 2.35
C LYS A 238 13.31 16.45 3.10
N ASN A 239 13.30 16.29 4.43
CA ASN A 239 14.51 16.30 5.22
C ASN A 239 15.49 15.17 4.84
N TYR A 240 14.95 13.98 4.51
CA TYR A 240 15.77 12.87 3.99
C TYR A 240 16.37 13.21 2.62
N SER A 241 15.58 13.78 1.71
CA SER A 241 16.03 14.27 0.40
C SER A 241 17.20 15.25 0.56
N ASP A 242 17.03 16.30 1.38
CA ASP A 242 18.06 17.30 1.63
C ASP A 242 19.33 16.68 2.25
N ALA A 243 19.20 15.78 3.19
CA ALA A 243 20.31 15.11 3.83
C ALA A 243 21.10 14.21 2.86
N ILE A 244 20.41 13.47 2.00
CA ILE A 244 21.05 12.66 0.96
C ILE A 244 21.79 13.54 -0.05
N GLN A 245 21.15 14.61 -0.49
CA GLN A 245 21.74 15.55 -1.48
C GLN A 245 23.01 16.20 -0.97
N ASN A 246 22.99 16.66 0.28
CA ASN A 246 24.11 17.35 0.92
C ASN A 246 25.25 16.42 1.36
N GLY A 247 25.11 15.11 1.20
CA GLY A 247 26.14 14.15 1.62
C GLY A 247 26.32 14.07 3.14
N ASN A 248 25.43 14.67 3.93
CA ASN A 248 25.47 14.69 5.38
C ASN A 248 25.00 13.33 5.95
N GLY A 249 25.91 12.38 5.98
CA GLY A 249 25.64 11.15 6.70
C GLY A 249 26.39 9.94 6.17
N SER A 250 27.39 9.50 6.91
CA SER A 250 27.79 8.10 6.90
C SER A 250 26.63 7.28 7.43
N LEU A 251 26.28 6.15 6.80
CA LEU A 251 25.14 5.30 7.19
C LEU A 251 25.27 4.78 8.62
N ASP A 252 26.50 4.63 9.13
CA ASP A 252 26.74 4.23 10.52
C ASP A 252 26.29 5.26 11.56
N ASN A 253 26.11 6.53 11.13
CA ASN A 253 25.58 7.63 11.95
C ASN A 253 24.18 8.10 11.47
N ARG A 254 23.67 7.64 10.34
CA ARG A 254 22.40 8.13 9.75
C ARG A 254 21.18 7.76 10.56
N GLY A 255 21.20 6.65 11.27
CA GLY A 255 20.13 6.30 12.21
C GLY A 255 19.98 7.30 13.37
N ASN A 256 21.03 8.06 13.67
CA ASN A 256 21.04 9.05 14.76
C ASN A 256 21.05 10.51 14.27
N SER A 257 21.43 10.76 12.98
CA SER A 257 21.50 12.11 12.43
C SER A 257 20.19 12.62 11.82
N PHE A 258 19.25 11.73 11.50
CA PHE A 258 17.94 12.13 10.98
C PHE A 258 16.93 12.55 12.06
N GLY A 259 17.29 12.47 13.34
CA GLY A 259 16.41 12.75 14.49
C GLY A 259 16.65 14.07 15.22
N GLY A 260 17.41 15.00 14.70
CA GLY A 260 17.75 16.18 15.51
C GLY A 260 18.01 17.45 14.72
N ASN A 261 16.99 18.12 14.24
CA ASN A 261 16.98 19.58 14.20
C ASN A 261 15.52 20.08 14.23
N THR A 262 14.96 20.07 15.43
CA THR A 262 13.89 21.01 15.73
C THR A 262 14.57 22.36 15.93
N ASP A 263 14.27 23.31 15.06
CA ASP A 263 14.60 24.73 15.19
C ASP A 263 14.41 25.20 16.64
N ALA A 264 15.52 25.35 17.33
CA ALA A 264 15.61 26.24 18.48
C ALA A 264 16.33 27.48 17.99
N GLY A 265 15.56 28.53 17.83
CA GLY A 265 15.96 29.84 17.31
C GLY A 265 17.28 30.31 17.89
N ASN A 266 18.14 30.72 17.00
CA ASN A 266 19.33 31.51 17.28
C ASN A 266 18.93 32.88 17.80
N ALA A 267 19.08 33.08 19.12
CA ALA A 267 19.14 34.40 19.70
C ALA A 267 20.61 34.70 19.97
N ASP A 268 21.14 35.50 19.05
CA ASP A 268 22.39 36.23 19.18
C ASP A 268 22.45 37.03 20.48
N SER A 269 23.48 36.84 21.28
CA SER A 269 24.06 37.92 22.09
C SER A 269 25.42 37.52 22.61
N GLY A 270 26.38 38.34 22.24
CA GLY A 270 27.77 38.22 22.59
C GLY A 270 28.10 38.58 24.03
N GLY A 271 29.28 38.20 24.42
CA GLY A 271 30.08 38.99 25.36
C GLY A 271 30.38 38.39 26.71
N SER A 272 31.64 38.08 26.89
CA SER A 272 32.50 38.45 28.02
C SER A 272 32.51 37.62 29.31
N ASP A 273 33.65 37.03 29.50
CA ASP A 273 34.47 36.87 30.72
C ASP A 273 33.85 36.83 32.13
N GLY A 274 34.34 35.87 32.89
CA GLY A 274 34.49 36.13 34.32
C GLY A 274 34.15 34.96 35.24
N GLY A 275 35.15 34.34 35.76
CA GLY A 275 35.39 33.42 36.83
C GLY A 275 34.44 33.37 38.01
N GLY A 276 34.55 32.26 38.75
CA GLY A 276 34.31 32.29 40.21
C GLY A 276 33.22 31.35 40.73
N ASN A 277 33.66 30.19 41.10
CA ASN A 277 33.53 29.55 42.41
C ASN A 277 32.22 29.48 43.20
N ASN A 278 31.93 28.27 43.63
CA ASN A 278 31.35 27.87 44.93
C ASN A 278 29.86 28.02 45.24
N GLY A 279 29.29 26.89 45.68
CA GLY A 279 28.47 26.95 46.90
C GLY A 279 27.01 26.45 46.78
N SER A 280 26.82 25.20 47.17
CA SER A 280 25.85 24.71 48.18
C SER A 280 24.34 24.95 48.07
N ALA A 281 23.61 23.83 48.03
CA ALA A 281 22.46 23.46 48.89
C ALA A 281 21.17 24.32 48.92
N GLY A 282 20.04 23.59 48.89
CA GLY A 282 18.74 24.03 49.42
C GLY A 282 17.61 23.75 48.43
N ASP A 283 16.91 22.69 48.54
CA ASP A 283 15.75 22.29 49.34
C ASP A 283 14.41 23.00 48.97
N SER A 284 13.43 22.13 48.80
CA SER A 284 11.97 22.25 49.03
C SER A 284 11.12 23.22 48.21
N GLY A 285 9.99 22.61 47.78
CA GLY A 285 8.70 23.30 47.86
C GLY A 285 7.77 23.18 46.64
N SER A 286 6.97 22.14 46.62
CA SER A 286 5.52 22.18 46.80
C SER A 286 4.66 22.99 45.82
N GLY A 287 3.77 22.31 45.11
CA GLY A 287 2.35 22.61 45.11
C GLY A 287 1.80 23.50 43.99
N GLY A 288 0.75 23.03 43.33
CA GLY A 288 -0.16 23.90 42.62
C GLY A 288 -1.01 23.22 41.57
N ASP A 289 -2.11 22.62 42.01
CA ASP A 289 -3.27 22.31 41.17
C ASP A 289 -3.90 23.56 40.55
N SER A 290 -4.52 23.40 39.37
CA SER A 290 -5.83 23.98 38.96
C SER A 290 -6.02 23.75 37.46
N SER A 291 -6.89 22.84 37.04
CA SER A 291 -8.30 23.00 36.71
C SER A 291 -8.63 24.04 35.62
N GLY A 292 -9.22 23.48 34.51
CA GLY A 292 -10.43 24.06 33.97
C GLY A 292 -10.30 24.80 32.66
N GLY A 293 -11.13 24.41 31.71
CA GLY A 293 -11.46 25.28 30.60
C GLY A 293 -11.95 24.55 29.34
N ASN A 294 -13.19 24.12 29.40
CA ASN A 294 -14.02 23.70 28.27
C ASN A 294 -14.46 24.96 27.49
N SER A 295 -14.46 24.94 26.20
CA SER A 295 -15.36 25.80 25.38
C SER A 295 -15.59 25.22 24.01
N ASP A 296 -16.82 24.90 23.81
CA ASP A 296 -17.55 24.68 22.57
C ASP A 296 -17.57 25.90 21.65
N GLY A 297 -17.97 25.64 20.39
CA GLY A 297 -18.52 26.63 19.46
C GLY A 297 -17.74 26.69 18.16
N GLY A 298 -18.28 26.52 17.01
CA GLY A 298 -19.58 26.60 16.44
C GLY A 298 -19.41 26.74 14.94
N ASN A 299 -20.07 25.95 14.23
CA ASN A 299 -21.04 26.21 13.17
C ASN A 299 -20.85 27.39 12.21
N GLY A 300 -21.11 27.10 10.95
CA GLY A 300 -21.48 28.10 9.89
C GLY A 300 -20.55 27.93 8.68
N GLY A 301 -21.01 27.67 7.49
CA GLY A 301 -22.26 27.76 6.84
C GLY A 301 -22.04 28.22 5.42
N SER A 302 -22.74 27.55 4.47
CA SER A 302 -23.35 28.19 3.30
C SER A 302 -22.43 28.86 2.26
N GLY A 303 -22.39 28.38 0.99
CA GLY A 303 -23.38 28.65 0.01
C GLY A 303 -22.75 29.40 -1.16
N GLY A 304 -23.13 29.07 -2.38
CA GLY A 304 -22.89 29.89 -3.57
C GLY A 304 -22.55 29.00 -4.77
N ASN A 305 -23.43 28.56 -5.46
CA ASN A 305 -24.36 28.79 -6.56
C ASN A 305 -23.90 29.84 -7.59
N GLY A 306 -23.97 29.50 -8.84
CA GLY A 306 -23.84 30.35 -10.02
C GLY A 306 -22.90 29.73 -11.04
N GLY A 307 -23.33 29.33 -12.18
CA GLY A 307 -24.23 29.80 -13.19
C GLY A 307 -23.52 29.74 -14.50
N SER A 308 -23.97 28.90 -15.40
CA SER A 308 -24.67 29.18 -16.62
C SER A 308 -23.90 29.77 -17.80
N SER A 309 -24.26 29.19 -18.93
CA SER A 309 -24.18 29.67 -20.32
C SER A 309 -22.86 29.41 -21.05
N GLY A 310 -22.80 28.67 -22.16
CA GLY A 310 -23.62 28.74 -23.33
C GLY A 310 -22.75 29.13 -24.50
N GLY A 311 -22.76 28.38 -25.61
CA GLY A 311 -22.04 28.81 -26.79
C GLY A 311 -21.98 27.73 -27.86
N SER A 312 -22.98 27.65 -28.65
CA SER A 312 -23.03 27.01 -29.97
C SER A 312 -22.05 27.62 -30.94
N GLY A 313 -21.57 26.82 -31.88
CA GLY A 313 -21.02 27.40 -33.09
C GLY A 313 -20.19 26.44 -33.93
N ARG A 314 -20.90 25.87 -34.94
CA ARG A 314 -20.44 25.34 -36.21
C ARG A 314 -19.51 24.12 -36.22
#